data_d546336e909aa4796acfcbf01f576ba3
#
_entry.id   d546336e909aa4796acfcbf01f576ba3
#
_cell.length_a   1.000
_cell.length_b   1.000
_cell.length_c   1.000
_cell.angle_alpha   90.00
_cell.angle_beta   90.00
_cell.angle_gamma   90.00
#
_symmetry.space_group_name_H-M   'P 1'
#
loop_
_entity.id
_entity.type
_entity.pdbx_description
1 polymer ?
#
loop_
_entity_poly.entity_id
_entity_poly.type
_entity_poly.pdbx_seq_one_letter_code
_entity_poly.pdbx_strand_id
1 'polypeptide(L)'
;MPNLENLRKQAKLYLRWHRERYHPVAAQIRAVLPRFKDLTDRQILDRAFKLGDAQELVARQSGFESWQAPKSGMQAMPAMTSKPPARPEPSSIQAQLFVADIRAACAYYGTLGFETVFVYGEPPFYGQVKRGVARLNLRMVCEPVFVGDVREREGLLAGSITMSSAAELKALYDEFHGAGTDFNQALKQQSWGACDFVVRDPDGNLLHFAGPAG
;
A
#
# COMPACT_ATOMS: atom_id res chain seq x y z
N MET A 1 3.07 -5.50 -26.76
CA MET A 1 3.34 -6.91 -27.19
C MET A 1 4.67 -7.35 -26.62
N PRO A 2 4.79 -8.52 -26.00
CA PRO A 2 6.08 -8.99 -25.52
C PRO A 2 7.04 -9.16 -26.71
N ASN A 3 8.18 -8.48 -26.66
CA ASN A 3 9.22 -8.57 -27.67
C ASN A 3 9.96 -9.91 -27.49
N LEU A 4 10.15 -10.67 -28.57
CA LEU A 4 10.84 -11.98 -28.56
C LEU A 4 12.25 -11.89 -27.93
N GLU A 5 12.94 -10.76 -28.10
CA GLU A 5 14.24 -10.54 -27.47
C GLU A 5 14.13 -10.47 -25.95
N ASN A 6 13.10 -9.81 -25.40
CA ASN A 6 12.84 -9.76 -23.97
C ASN A 6 12.52 -11.14 -23.41
N LEU A 7 11.71 -11.93 -24.12
CA LEU A 7 11.40 -13.30 -23.72
C LEU A 7 12.66 -14.18 -23.69
N ARG A 8 13.59 -14.00 -24.63
CA ARG A 8 14.89 -14.71 -24.63
C ARG A 8 15.76 -14.30 -23.44
N LYS A 9 15.80 -13.01 -23.11
CA LYS A 9 16.53 -12.51 -21.92
C LYS A 9 15.96 -13.09 -20.63
N GLN A 10 14.64 -13.12 -20.50
CA GLN A 10 13.96 -13.73 -19.35
C GLN A 10 14.25 -15.22 -19.23
N ALA A 11 14.18 -15.98 -20.32
CA ALA A 11 14.49 -17.41 -20.30
C ALA A 11 15.94 -17.70 -19.83
N LYS A 12 16.91 -16.89 -20.28
CA LYS A 12 18.30 -17.00 -19.81
C LYS A 12 18.42 -16.67 -18.31
N LEU A 13 17.63 -15.72 -17.81
CA LEU A 13 17.62 -15.35 -16.40
C LEU A 13 17.06 -16.48 -15.52
N TYR A 14 15.94 -17.10 -15.91
CA TYR A 14 15.38 -18.26 -15.21
C TYR A 14 16.34 -19.44 -15.20
N LEU A 15 17.01 -19.73 -16.31
CA LEU A 15 18.04 -20.76 -16.38
C LEU A 15 19.20 -20.49 -15.44
N ARG A 16 19.65 -19.23 -15.34
CA ARG A 16 20.71 -18.82 -14.42
C ARG A 16 20.27 -19.00 -12.97
N TRP A 17 19.11 -18.49 -12.59
CA TRP A 17 18.56 -18.64 -11.23
C TRP A 17 18.42 -20.10 -10.80
N HIS A 18 18.00 -20.97 -11.70
CA HIS A 18 17.94 -22.41 -11.40
C HIS A 18 19.34 -23.00 -11.16
N ARG A 19 20.33 -22.64 -11.95
CA ARG A 19 21.72 -23.09 -11.77
C ARG A 19 22.34 -22.58 -10.48
N GLU A 20 22.04 -21.35 -10.10
CA GLU A 20 22.46 -20.71 -8.84
C GLU A 20 21.65 -21.20 -7.63
N ARG A 21 20.73 -22.14 -7.83
CA ARG A 21 19.86 -22.73 -6.79
C ARG A 21 19.03 -21.67 -6.03
N TYR A 22 18.59 -20.62 -6.73
CA TYR A 22 17.77 -19.57 -6.15
C TYR A 22 16.36 -20.10 -5.85
N HIS A 23 16.04 -20.36 -4.58
CA HIS A 23 14.81 -21.00 -4.12
C HIS A 23 13.50 -20.44 -4.71
N PRO A 24 13.30 -19.12 -4.83
CA PRO A 24 12.06 -18.57 -5.37
C PRO A 24 11.74 -19.00 -6.82
N VAL A 25 12.74 -19.40 -7.61
CA VAL A 25 12.50 -19.86 -8.99
C VAL A 25 11.81 -21.22 -9.02
N ALA A 26 12.03 -22.09 -8.04
CA ALA A 26 11.40 -23.41 -7.98
C ALA A 26 9.87 -23.31 -7.86
N ALA A 27 9.37 -22.40 -7.04
CA ALA A 27 7.94 -22.15 -6.91
C ALA A 27 7.30 -21.68 -8.24
N GLN A 28 7.99 -20.83 -9.00
CA GLN A 28 7.52 -20.36 -10.31
C GLN A 28 7.54 -21.47 -11.36
N ILE A 29 8.58 -22.30 -11.38
CA ILE A 29 8.67 -23.48 -12.27
C ILE A 29 7.51 -24.44 -11.99
N ARG A 30 7.24 -24.75 -10.71
CA ARG A 30 6.15 -25.63 -10.29
C ARG A 30 4.77 -25.10 -10.68
N ALA A 31 4.56 -23.80 -10.54
CA ALA A 31 3.28 -23.18 -10.84
C ALA A 31 2.92 -23.19 -12.33
N VAL A 32 3.91 -23.20 -13.22
CA VAL A 32 3.71 -23.00 -14.67
C VAL A 32 3.95 -24.27 -15.49
N LEU A 33 4.92 -25.11 -15.11
CA LEU A 33 5.28 -26.29 -15.86
C LEU A 33 4.65 -27.56 -15.25
N PRO A 34 3.65 -28.20 -15.90
CA PRO A 34 2.91 -29.33 -15.33
C PRO A 34 3.78 -30.49 -14.85
N ARG A 35 4.90 -30.76 -15.54
CA ARG A 35 5.84 -31.85 -15.19
C ARG A 35 6.58 -31.63 -13.86
N PHE A 36 6.52 -30.43 -13.28
CA PHE A 36 7.13 -30.09 -12.00
C PHE A 36 6.10 -29.90 -10.88
N LYS A 37 4.80 -30.05 -11.16
CA LYS A 37 3.70 -29.71 -10.26
C LYS A 37 3.78 -30.41 -8.90
N ASP A 38 4.15 -31.69 -8.91
CA ASP A 38 4.15 -32.55 -7.72
C ASP A 38 5.53 -32.64 -7.04
N LEU A 39 6.50 -31.83 -7.46
CA LEU A 39 7.85 -31.84 -6.93
C LEU A 39 8.03 -30.76 -5.85
N THR A 40 8.86 -31.07 -4.85
CA THR A 40 9.32 -30.09 -3.87
C THR A 40 10.35 -29.13 -4.49
N ASP A 41 10.55 -27.97 -3.89
CA ASP A 41 11.52 -26.96 -4.38
C ASP A 41 12.93 -27.55 -4.52
N ARG A 42 13.33 -28.36 -3.55
CA ARG A 42 14.65 -29.04 -3.59
C ARG A 42 14.74 -30.00 -4.78
N GLN A 43 13.71 -30.82 -4.99
CA GLN A 43 13.69 -31.75 -6.13
C GLN A 43 13.70 -31.02 -7.48
N ILE A 44 13.05 -29.86 -7.58
CA ILE A 44 13.05 -29.03 -8.78
C ILE A 44 14.46 -28.50 -9.03
N LEU A 45 15.13 -27.97 -7.99
CA LEU A 45 16.48 -27.41 -8.10
C LEU A 45 17.57 -28.46 -8.32
N ASP A 46 17.33 -29.71 -7.91
CA ASP A 46 18.26 -30.83 -8.13
C ASP A 46 18.08 -31.47 -9.53
N ARG A 47 16.98 -31.20 -10.22
CA ARG A 47 16.68 -31.76 -11.53
C ARG A 47 17.33 -30.94 -12.64
N ALA A 48 17.67 -31.62 -13.75
CA ALA A 48 18.19 -30.95 -14.93
C ALA A 48 17.13 -29.98 -15.50
N PHE A 49 17.46 -28.70 -15.60
CA PHE A 49 16.64 -27.66 -16.19
C PHE A 49 17.42 -27.02 -17.34
N LYS A 50 16.90 -27.19 -18.55
CA LYS A 50 17.57 -26.78 -19.78
C LYS A 50 17.01 -25.44 -20.30
N LEU A 51 17.70 -24.82 -21.26
CA LEU A 51 17.23 -23.59 -21.89
C LEU A 51 15.83 -23.76 -22.50
N GLY A 52 15.53 -24.90 -23.07
CA GLY A 52 14.19 -25.21 -23.61
C GLY A 52 13.10 -25.17 -22.53
N ASP A 53 13.42 -25.63 -21.32
CA ASP A 53 12.50 -25.61 -20.17
C ASP A 53 12.24 -24.19 -19.71
N ALA A 54 13.28 -23.36 -19.66
CA ALA A 54 13.17 -21.94 -19.33
C ALA A 54 12.41 -21.15 -20.41
N GLN A 55 12.57 -21.52 -21.66
CA GLN A 55 11.82 -20.95 -22.78
C GLN A 55 10.33 -21.32 -22.70
N GLU A 56 10.02 -22.58 -22.42
CA GLU A 56 8.65 -23.02 -22.22
C GLU A 56 7.99 -22.30 -21.02
N LEU A 57 8.72 -22.18 -19.92
CA LEU A 57 8.27 -21.43 -18.74
C LEU A 57 7.86 -20.00 -19.12
N VAL A 58 8.75 -19.27 -19.79
CA VAL A 58 8.52 -17.86 -20.16
C VAL A 58 7.41 -17.75 -21.21
N ALA A 59 7.32 -18.67 -22.19
CA ALA A 59 6.24 -18.69 -23.16
C ALA A 59 4.88 -18.83 -22.46
N ARG A 60 4.74 -19.81 -21.56
CA ARG A 60 3.49 -20.04 -20.81
C ARG A 60 3.12 -18.87 -19.88
N GLN A 61 4.09 -18.26 -19.22
CA GLN A 61 3.87 -17.05 -18.42
C GLN A 61 3.39 -15.87 -19.27
N SER A 62 3.78 -15.85 -20.54
CA SER A 62 3.40 -14.80 -21.51
C SER A 62 2.12 -15.12 -22.28
N GLY A 63 1.41 -16.21 -21.93
CA GLY A 63 0.14 -16.62 -22.53
C GLY A 63 0.28 -17.42 -23.85
N PHE A 64 1.46 -17.96 -24.15
CA PHE A 64 1.68 -18.84 -25.30
C PHE A 64 1.73 -20.33 -24.87
N GLU A 65 1.18 -21.22 -25.66
CA GLU A 65 1.22 -22.66 -25.37
C GLU A 65 2.63 -23.26 -25.49
N SER A 66 3.46 -22.72 -26.37
CA SER A 66 4.83 -23.19 -26.60
C SER A 66 5.77 -22.06 -27.01
N TRP A 67 7.08 -22.32 -26.94
CA TRP A 67 8.13 -21.38 -27.39
C TRP A 67 8.13 -21.15 -28.92
N GLN A 68 7.52 -22.03 -29.70
CA GLN A 68 7.45 -21.87 -31.15
C GLN A 68 6.42 -20.79 -31.55
N ALA A 69 5.35 -20.64 -30.79
CA ALA A 69 4.28 -19.67 -31.07
C ALA A 69 4.77 -18.21 -31.21
N PRO A 70 5.62 -17.67 -30.30
CA PRO A 70 6.16 -16.33 -30.48
C PRO A 70 7.16 -16.19 -31.65
N LYS A 71 7.73 -17.28 -32.17
CA LYS A 71 8.65 -17.26 -33.31
C LYS A 71 7.94 -17.21 -34.66
N SER A 72 6.78 -17.80 -34.77
CA SER A 72 6.06 -17.96 -36.05
C SER A 72 5.16 -16.78 -36.42
N GLY A 73 5.08 -15.74 -35.57
CA GLY A 73 4.22 -14.58 -35.84
C GLY A 73 2.72 -14.91 -35.95
N MET A 74 2.35 -16.15 -35.60
CA MET A 74 0.96 -16.59 -35.68
C MET A 74 0.12 -15.94 -34.59
N GLN A 75 -1.04 -15.46 -35.02
CA GLN A 75 -2.10 -14.96 -34.18
C GLN A 75 -2.24 -15.79 -32.92
N ALA A 76 -2.25 -15.11 -31.77
CA ALA A 76 -2.74 -15.69 -30.54
C ALA A 76 -4.09 -16.33 -30.86
N MET A 77 -4.23 -17.66 -30.66
CA MET A 77 -5.56 -18.24 -30.57
C MET A 77 -6.34 -17.40 -29.57
N PRO A 78 -7.64 -17.12 -29.80
CA PRO A 78 -8.42 -16.43 -28.80
C PRO A 78 -8.27 -17.26 -27.52
N ALA A 79 -7.46 -16.77 -26.61
CA ALA A 79 -7.47 -17.27 -25.26
C ALA A 79 -8.94 -17.27 -24.89
N MET A 80 -9.49 -18.39 -24.47
CA MET A 80 -10.66 -18.36 -23.60
C MET A 80 -10.18 -17.50 -22.42
N THR A 81 -10.47 -16.22 -22.54
CA THR A 81 -10.20 -15.23 -21.51
C THR A 81 -11.15 -15.52 -20.35
N SER A 82 -10.86 -16.54 -19.59
CA SER A 82 -11.08 -16.40 -18.18
C SER A 82 -10.08 -15.31 -17.76
N LYS A 83 -10.50 -14.05 -17.82
CA LYS A 83 -9.87 -12.95 -17.11
C LYS A 83 -9.48 -13.52 -15.76
N PRO A 84 -8.17 -13.54 -15.37
CA PRO A 84 -7.81 -14.05 -14.07
C PRO A 84 -8.77 -13.38 -13.08
N PRO A 85 -9.33 -14.11 -12.11
CA PRO A 85 -10.31 -13.54 -11.19
C PRO A 85 -9.72 -12.23 -10.71
N ALA A 86 -10.45 -11.15 -10.92
CA ALA A 86 -9.97 -9.81 -10.59
C ALA A 86 -9.49 -9.87 -9.14
N ARG A 87 -8.23 -9.56 -8.89
CA ARG A 87 -7.73 -9.51 -7.52
C ARG A 87 -8.59 -8.50 -6.78
N PRO A 88 -9.14 -8.88 -5.62
CA PRO A 88 -9.89 -7.92 -4.83
C PRO A 88 -9.03 -6.68 -4.59
N GLU A 89 -9.55 -5.51 -4.94
CA GLU A 89 -8.87 -4.25 -4.73
C GLU A 89 -9.42 -3.60 -3.46
N PRO A 90 -8.54 -3.16 -2.53
CA PRO A 90 -8.97 -2.36 -1.40
C PRO A 90 -9.66 -1.08 -1.88
N SER A 91 -10.81 -0.76 -1.31
CA SER A 91 -11.58 0.45 -1.68
C SER A 91 -11.07 1.71 -0.97
N SER A 92 -10.45 1.56 0.20
CA SER A 92 -9.91 2.68 0.97
C SER A 92 -8.93 2.19 2.04
N ILE A 93 -8.15 3.12 2.57
CA ILE A 93 -7.39 2.98 3.81
C ILE A 93 -7.89 4.02 4.79
N GLN A 94 -7.92 3.71 6.07
CA GLN A 94 -8.34 4.62 7.13
C GLN A 94 -7.31 4.61 8.24
N ALA A 95 -6.97 5.81 8.74
CA ALA A 95 -6.09 5.95 9.89
C ALA A 95 -6.81 5.49 11.15
N GLN A 96 -6.09 4.90 12.10
CA GLN A 96 -6.60 4.60 13.44
C GLN A 96 -5.84 5.37 14.49
N LEU A 97 -6.60 6.10 15.31
CA LEU A 97 -6.12 6.93 16.40
C LEU A 97 -6.47 6.26 17.72
N PHE A 98 -5.58 6.40 18.67
CA PHE A 98 -5.78 5.87 20.03
C PHE A 98 -6.10 7.06 20.94
N VAL A 99 -7.24 6.97 21.64
CA VAL A 99 -7.80 8.05 22.44
C VAL A 99 -8.26 7.53 23.82
N ALA A 100 -8.20 8.40 24.83
CA ALA A 100 -8.65 8.04 26.16
C ALA A 100 -10.19 8.06 26.28
N ASP A 101 -10.87 8.94 25.54
CA ASP A 101 -12.32 9.10 25.54
C ASP A 101 -12.84 9.37 24.13
N ILE A 102 -13.74 8.50 23.66
CA ILE A 102 -14.31 8.59 22.30
C ILE A 102 -15.15 9.85 22.11
N ARG A 103 -15.95 10.24 23.12
CA ARG A 103 -16.84 11.43 23.01
C ARG A 103 -16.04 12.71 23.02
N ALA A 104 -15.03 12.80 23.90
CA ALA A 104 -14.12 13.95 23.93
C ALA A 104 -13.34 14.08 22.61
N ALA A 105 -12.84 12.98 22.08
CA ALA A 105 -12.14 12.96 20.79
C ALA A 105 -13.08 13.39 19.64
N CYS A 106 -14.31 12.88 19.58
CA CYS A 106 -15.30 13.31 18.57
C CYS A 106 -15.59 14.81 18.67
N ALA A 107 -15.71 15.35 19.91
CA ALA A 107 -15.93 16.79 20.10
C ALA A 107 -14.72 17.60 19.61
N TYR A 108 -13.50 17.18 19.95
CA TYR A 108 -12.27 17.82 19.48
C TYR A 108 -12.17 17.84 17.93
N TYR A 109 -12.35 16.68 17.29
CA TYR A 109 -12.33 16.61 15.83
C TYR A 109 -13.48 17.40 15.19
N GLY A 110 -14.60 17.58 15.91
CA GLY A 110 -15.69 18.47 15.53
C GLY A 110 -15.23 19.94 15.40
N THR A 111 -14.35 20.42 16.29
CA THR A 111 -13.76 21.78 16.18
C THR A 111 -12.86 21.94 14.96
N LEU A 112 -12.32 20.83 14.45
CA LEU A 112 -11.52 20.77 13.22
C LEU A 112 -12.37 20.46 11.98
N GLY A 113 -13.70 20.61 12.05
CA GLY A 113 -14.63 20.41 10.93
C GLY A 113 -14.85 18.95 10.52
N PHE A 114 -14.49 17.98 11.38
CA PHE A 114 -14.86 16.59 11.15
C PHE A 114 -16.25 16.30 11.71
N GLU A 115 -17.04 15.54 10.97
CA GLU A 115 -18.35 15.04 11.38
C GLU A 115 -18.21 13.66 12.04
N THR A 116 -18.90 13.43 13.16
CA THR A 116 -19.02 12.10 13.74
C THR A 116 -19.87 11.20 12.86
N VAL A 117 -19.33 10.08 12.40
CA VAL A 117 -20.02 9.09 11.57
C VAL A 117 -20.80 8.12 12.46
N PHE A 118 -20.14 7.59 13.49
CA PHE A 118 -20.76 6.74 14.51
C PHE A 118 -19.90 6.71 15.78
N VAL A 119 -20.55 6.31 16.87
CA VAL A 119 -19.93 5.93 18.15
C VAL A 119 -20.49 4.58 18.55
N TYR A 120 -19.66 3.65 18.99
CA TYR A 120 -20.05 2.29 19.30
C TYR A 120 -19.59 1.86 20.70
N GLY A 121 -20.48 1.14 21.39
CA GLY A 121 -20.27 0.58 22.73
C GLY A 121 -20.93 1.40 23.83
N GLU A 122 -21.18 0.73 24.98
CA GLU A 122 -21.69 1.33 26.22
C GLU A 122 -20.91 0.74 27.42
N PRO A 123 -19.91 1.43 27.94
CA PRO A 123 -19.40 2.75 27.51
C PRO A 123 -18.76 2.72 26.12
N PRO A 124 -18.66 3.87 25.42
CA PRO A 124 -18.09 3.97 24.08
C PRO A 124 -16.61 3.53 24.04
N PHE A 125 -16.26 2.63 23.10
CA PHE A 125 -14.87 2.19 22.96
C PHE A 125 -14.35 2.30 21.51
N TYR A 126 -15.24 2.63 20.56
CA TYR A 126 -14.88 2.81 19.17
C TYR A 126 -15.74 3.90 18.52
N GLY A 127 -15.15 4.69 17.62
CA GLY A 127 -15.87 5.71 16.86
C GLY A 127 -15.20 6.00 15.55
N GLN A 128 -15.88 6.76 14.70
CA GLN A 128 -15.34 7.26 13.45
C GLN A 128 -15.76 8.69 13.22
N VAL A 129 -14.81 9.51 12.79
CA VAL A 129 -15.05 10.86 12.29
C VAL A 129 -14.61 10.97 10.85
N LYS A 130 -15.22 11.88 10.07
CA LYS A 130 -14.88 12.13 8.66
C LYS A 130 -14.84 13.62 8.35
N ARG A 131 -13.97 14.00 7.40
CA ARG A 131 -13.99 15.31 6.75
C ARG A 131 -13.68 15.10 5.25
N GLY A 132 -14.67 15.37 4.40
CA GLY A 132 -14.60 14.99 2.98
C GLY A 132 -14.38 13.47 2.81
N VAL A 133 -13.31 13.09 2.13
CA VAL A 133 -12.92 11.68 1.94
C VAL A 133 -12.09 11.11 3.08
N ALA A 134 -11.47 11.97 3.91
CA ALA A 134 -10.66 11.55 5.03
C ALA A 134 -11.52 10.93 6.14
N ARG A 135 -11.15 9.74 6.60
CA ARG A 135 -11.81 9.04 7.70
C ARG A 135 -10.78 8.65 8.75
N LEU A 136 -11.11 8.94 10.01
CA LEU A 136 -10.30 8.62 11.15
C LEU A 136 -11.09 7.71 12.07
N ASN A 137 -10.57 6.53 12.35
CA ASN A 137 -11.13 5.62 13.34
C ASN A 137 -10.55 5.97 14.71
N LEU A 138 -11.40 6.05 15.71
CA LEU A 138 -11.05 6.35 17.09
C LEU A 138 -11.19 5.06 17.91
N ARG A 139 -10.09 4.62 18.53
CA ARG A 139 -10.08 3.45 19.40
C ARG A 139 -9.76 3.88 20.84
N MET A 140 -10.67 3.61 21.76
CA MET A 140 -10.40 3.86 23.18
C MET A 140 -9.30 2.93 23.71
N VAL A 141 -8.37 3.50 24.45
CA VAL A 141 -7.31 2.79 25.17
C VAL A 141 -7.28 3.24 26.62
N CYS A 142 -7.01 2.29 27.54
CA CYS A 142 -6.95 2.59 28.98
C CYS A 142 -5.62 3.23 29.39
N GLU A 143 -4.57 3.01 28.60
CA GLU A 143 -3.21 3.52 28.84
C GLU A 143 -2.65 4.09 27.53
N PRO A 144 -1.77 5.11 27.60
CA PRO A 144 -1.11 5.65 26.42
C PRO A 144 -0.35 4.56 25.65
N VAL A 145 -0.57 4.48 24.33
CA VAL A 145 0.10 3.48 23.47
C VAL A 145 1.60 3.77 23.36
N PHE A 146 1.97 5.05 23.44
CA PHE A 146 3.36 5.50 23.46
C PHE A 146 3.68 6.20 24.78
N VAL A 147 4.80 5.85 25.38
CA VAL A 147 5.25 6.42 26.65
C VAL A 147 6.36 7.46 26.41
N GLY A 148 6.25 8.59 27.10
CA GLY A 148 7.21 9.70 26.97
C GLY A 148 7.08 10.43 25.63
N ASP A 149 8.19 10.96 25.12
CA ASP A 149 8.30 11.79 23.91
C ASP A 149 8.58 11.01 22.62
N VAL A 150 8.47 9.68 22.68
CA VAL A 150 8.88 8.80 21.55
C VAL A 150 8.15 9.14 20.25
N ARG A 151 6.87 9.49 20.36
CA ARG A 151 6.05 9.82 19.19
C ARG A 151 6.56 11.07 18.48
N GLU A 152 6.83 12.13 19.22
CA GLU A 152 7.33 13.39 18.71
C GLU A 152 8.77 13.27 18.22
N ARG A 153 9.63 12.64 19.01
CA ARG A 153 11.06 12.47 18.70
C ARG A 153 11.28 11.65 17.44
N GLU A 154 10.49 10.61 17.24
CA GLU A 154 10.58 9.74 16.05
C GLU A 154 9.63 10.20 14.92
N GLY A 155 8.82 11.23 15.13
CA GLY A 155 7.86 11.75 14.14
C GLY A 155 6.80 10.70 13.75
N LEU A 156 6.26 9.95 14.73
CA LEU A 156 5.33 8.85 14.48
C LEU A 156 3.93 9.36 14.15
N LEU A 157 3.67 9.57 12.87
CA LEU A 157 2.39 10.03 12.37
C LEU A 157 1.30 8.95 12.49
N ALA A 158 0.13 9.32 13.01
CA ALA A 158 -1.05 8.46 13.04
C ALA A 158 -1.74 8.37 11.67
N GLY A 159 -1.58 9.41 10.86
CA GLY A 159 -2.10 9.46 9.49
C GLY A 159 -1.59 10.66 8.73
N SER A 160 -1.71 10.60 7.40
CA SER A 160 -1.38 11.70 6.49
C SER A 160 -2.57 11.99 5.58
N ILE A 161 -2.95 13.27 5.49
CA ILE A 161 -4.06 13.77 4.69
C ILE A 161 -3.47 14.68 3.64
N THR A 162 -3.77 14.40 2.36
CA THR A 162 -3.25 15.18 1.25
C THR A 162 -4.31 16.17 0.77
N MET A 163 -3.90 17.43 0.61
CA MET A 163 -4.70 18.50 0.03
C MET A 163 -4.39 18.64 -1.45
N SER A 164 -5.39 19.05 -2.23
CA SER A 164 -5.27 19.12 -3.70
C SER A 164 -4.44 20.32 -4.17
N SER A 165 -4.33 21.36 -3.35
CA SER A 165 -3.59 22.59 -3.69
C SER A 165 -2.96 23.26 -2.47
N ALA A 166 -1.94 24.08 -2.72
CA ALA A 166 -1.31 24.92 -1.69
C ALA A 166 -2.30 25.90 -1.05
N ALA A 167 -3.23 26.45 -1.84
CA ALA A 167 -4.25 27.38 -1.35
C ALA A 167 -5.20 26.70 -0.37
N GLU A 168 -5.67 25.47 -0.68
CA GLU A 168 -6.52 24.70 0.22
C GLU A 168 -5.77 24.29 1.50
N LEU A 169 -4.49 23.88 1.38
CA LEU A 169 -3.67 23.55 2.54
C LEU A 169 -3.50 24.74 3.46
N LYS A 170 -3.22 25.93 2.88
CA LYS A 170 -3.11 27.17 3.66
C LYS A 170 -4.42 27.55 4.32
N ALA A 171 -5.52 27.50 3.61
CA ALA A 171 -6.85 27.79 4.15
C ALA A 171 -7.20 26.87 5.32
N LEU A 172 -6.88 25.57 5.21
CA LEU A 172 -7.06 24.59 6.28
C LEU A 172 -6.18 24.90 7.49
N TYR A 173 -4.93 25.28 7.26
CA TYR A 173 -4.03 25.70 8.34
C TYR A 173 -4.58 26.92 9.08
N ASP A 174 -5.03 27.95 8.34
CA ASP A 174 -5.60 29.16 8.92
C ASP A 174 -6.88 28.87 9.73
N GLU A 175 -7.73 27.96 9.25
CA GLU A 175 -8.93 27.47 9.97
C GLU A 175 -8.55 26.82 11.30
N PHE A 176 -7.60 25.89 11.29
CA PHE A 176 -7.14 25.18 12.48
C PHE A 176 -6.43 26.11 13.46
N HIS A 177 -5.65 27.08 12.96
CA HIS A 177 -5.02 28.12 13.77
C HIS A 177 -6.07 28.97 14.47
N GLY A 178 -7.13 29.37 13.76
CA GLY A 178 -8.26 30.09 14.32
C GLY A 178 -9.06 29.29 15.36
N ALA A 179 -9.07 27.97 15.27
CA ALA A 179 -9.68 27.09 16.26
C ALA A 179 -8.79 26.81 17.50
N GLY A 180 -7.57 27.38 17.55
CA GLY A 180 -6.63 27.17 18.67
C GLY A 180 -5.99 25.80 18.72
N THR A 181 -5.83 25.14 17.56
CA THR A 181 -5.23 23.82 17.45
C THR A 181 -3.76 23.80 17.89
N ASP A 182 -3.34 22.74 18.58
CA ASP A 182 -1.92 22.51 18.90
C ASP A 182 -1.18 21.97 17.67
N PHE A 183 -0.18 22.72 17.19
CA PHE A 183 0.65 22.34 16.07
C PHE A 183 1.98 21.76 16.56
N ASN A 184 2.20 20.48 16.34
CA ASN A 184 3.52 19.87 16.50
C ASN A 184 4.53 20.44 15.48
N GLN A 185 4.05 20.77 14.25
CA GLN A 185 4.79 21.50 13.24
C GLN A 185 3.87 22.52 12.56
N ALA A 186 4.26 23.79 12.58
CA ALA A 186 3.57 24.84 11.81
C ALA A 186 3.73 24.64 10.31
N LEU A 187 2.85 25.27 9.53
CA LEU A 187 2.93 25.23 8.05
C LEU A 187 4.29 25.71 7.57
N LYS A 188 4.97 24.86 6.81
CA LYS A 188 6.27 25.19 6.20
C LYS A 188 6.40 24.55 4.81
N GLN A 189 7.26 25.17 4.00
CA GLN A 189 7.69 24.59 2.73
C GLN A 189 8.86 23.63 2.99
N GLN A 190 8.78 22.45 2.39
CA GLN A 190 9.79 21.43 2.47
C GLN A 190 10.77 21.50 1.29
N SER A 191 11.99 21.02 1.48
CA SER A 191 13.04 21.06 0.45
C SER A 191 12.71 20.23 -0.80
N TRP A 192 11.78 19.29 -0.71
CA TRP A 192 11.33 18.43 -1.83
C TRP A 192 10.11 18.99 -2.58
N GLY A 193 9.73 20.25 -2.37
CA GLY A 193 8.69 20.91 -3.16
C GLY A 193 7.26 20.64 -2.71
N ALA A 194 7.04 20.31 -1.44
CA ALA A 194 5.73 20.27 -0.81
C ALA A 194 5.61 21.29 0.30
N CYS A 195 4.38 21.60 0.72
CA CYS A 195 4.09 22.29 1.97
C CYS A 195 3.36 21.34 2.91
N ASP A 196 3.63 21.44 4.20
CA ASP A 196 2.98 20.61 5.20
C ASP A 196 2.90 21.25 6.57
N PHE A 197 2.01 20.71 7.42
CA PHE A 197 1.96 20.98 8.86
C PHE A 197 1.52 19.70 9.60
N VAL A 198 1.79 19.64 10.91
CA VAL A 198 1.43 18.52 11.77
C VAL A 198 0.63 19.03 12.96
N VAL A 199 -0.55 18.49 13.14
CA VAL A 199 -1.44 18.74 14.29
C VAL A 199 -1.21 17.67 15.34
N ARG A 200 -1.20 18.08 16.61
CA ARG A 200 -1.29 17.18 17.76
C ARG A 200 -2.69 17.25 18.35
N ASP A 201 -3.34 16.08 18.49
CA ASP A 201 -4.61 16.01 19.21
C ASP A 201 -4.39 15.92 20.74
N PRO A 202 -5.45 16.05 21.57
CA PRO A 202 -5.32 15.98 23.04
C PRO A 202 -4.75 14.66 23.57
N ASP A 203 -4.84 13.57 22.81
CA ASP A 203 -4.27 12.26 23.15
C ASP A 203 -2.86 12.07 22.60
N GLY A 204 -2.27 13.12 22.00
CA GLY A 204 -0.93 13.14 21.43
C GLY A 204 -0.84 12.45 20.07
N ASN A 205 -1.93 12.14 19.37
CA ASN A 205 -1.84 11.65 18.00
C ASN A 205 -1.37 12.76 17.06
N LEU A 206 -0.41 12.43 16.19
CA LEU A 206 0.13 13.36 15.21
C LEU A 206 -0.53 13.14 13.85
N LEU A 207 -1.26 14.13 13.36
CA LEU A 207 -1.89 14.13 12.04
C LEU A 207 -1.14 15.09 11.11
N HIS A 208 -0.64 14.54 10.01
CA HIS A 208 0.08 15.28 8.98
C HIS A 208 -0.88 15.73 7.88
N PHE A 209 -0.75 16.98 7.48
CA PHE A 209 -1.48 17.57 6.36
C PHE A 209 -0.46 18.09 5.36
N ALA A 210 -0.55 17.66 4.12
CA ALA A 210 0.42 18.02 3.08
C ALA A 210 -0.27 18.38 1.77
N GLY A 211 0.40 19.22 0.98
CA GLY A 211 -0.03 19.60 -0.35
C GLY A 211 1.15 20.06 -1.21
N PRO A 212 0.92 20.34 -2.52
CA PRO A 212 1.97 20.89 -3.36
C PRO A 212 2.44 22.24 -2.82
N ALA A 213 3.70 22.61 -3.08
CA ALA A 213 4.13 24.00 -2.94
C ALA A 213 3.42 24.86 -3.98
N GLY A 214 3.02 26.07 -3.61
CA GLY A 214 2.40 27.05 -4.51
C GLY A 214 3.41 27.64 -5.47
#